data_08bddbe4ad1d7e9d26947cb325069c11
#
_entry.id   08bddbe4ad1d7e9d26947cb325069c11
#
_cell.length_a   1.000
_cell.length_b   1.000
_cell.length_c   1.000
_cell.angle_alpha   90.00
_cell.angle_beta   90.00
_cell.angle_gamma   90.00
#
_symmetry.space_group_name_H-M   'P 1'
#
loop_
_entity.id
_entity.type
_entity.pdbx_description
1 polymer ?
#
loop_
_entity_poly.entity_id
_entity_poly.type
_entity_poly.pdbx_seq_one_letter_code
_entity_poly.pdbx_strand_id
1 'polypeptide(L)'
;MYRFLLSRQWVILTLIALLLIPTMIRLGIWQKHRYEMRTARNDLVSSALHAEPVPVERLASPGHAVTSTEKYRTVTATGTFDTAREEVVRRRTNSDDEVGFHVLTPFVLTDGKVVLVNRGWIPANGAQTTFPKIPAPPAGKVTIKGRLKADETTAASGIKEIKGLPDRQVMLINSEEQARRLGATVLGGYIEQTAPEAKGDSPEQISDPGSEDAPLNYAYMIQWWLFAAGVPVGWWVLVRRERRDREEAAAREQTEEAEPAPV
;
A
#
# COMPACT_ATOMS: atom_id res chain seq x y z
N MET A 1 51.66 13.19 19.00
CA MET A 1 50.87 12.00 19.35
C MET A 1 49.69 11.73 18.37
N TYR A 2 48.91 12.72 17.93
CA TYR A 2 47.75 12.53 17.00
C TYR A 2 47.99 13.09 15.58
N ARG A 3 49.25 13.38 15.19
CA ARG A 3 49.58 13.95 13.85
C ARG A 3 49.18 13.07 12.69
N PHE A 4 49.04 11.73 12.88
CA PHE A 4 48.59 10.81 11.86
C PHE A 4 47.15 11.04 11.41
N LEU A 5 46.26 11.61 12.27
CA LEU A 5 44.90 11.97 11.91
C LEU A 5 44.83 13.02 10.78
N LEU A 6 45.93 13.79 10.58
CA LEU A 6 46.07 14.77 9.49
C LEU A 6 46.60 14.13 8.18
N SER A 7 46.93 12.84 8.20
CA SER A 7 47.30 12.14 6.96
C SER A 7 46.10 12.03 6.02
N ARG A 8 46.35 12.00 4.71
CA ARG A 8 45.31 11.95 3.68
C ARG A 8 44.29 10.82 3.90
N GLN A 9 44.77 9.65 4.34
CA GLN A 9 43.88 8.50 4.59
C GLN A 9 42.94 8.74 5.77
N TRP A 10 43.44 9.26 6.88
CA TRP A 10 42.66 9.54 8.08
C TRP A 10 41.68 10.69 7.91
N VAL A 11 42.08 11.74 7.16
CA VAL A 11 41.18 12.83 6.81
C VAL A 11 40.01 12.31 5.96
N ILE A 12 40.30 11.50 4.93
CA ILE A 12 39.23 10.89 4.09
C ILE A 12 38.33 10.00 4.94
N LEU A 13 38.87 9.13 5.79
CA LEU A 13 38.10 8.25 6.65
C LEU A 13 37.15 9.03 7.60
N THR A 14 37.68 10.11 8.19
CA THR A 14 36.92 10.99 9.08
C THR A 14 35.79 11.71 8.31
N LEU A 15 36.06 12.21 7.10
CA LEU A 15 35.07 12.85 6.26
C LEU A 15 33.95 11.87 5.85
N ILE A 16 34.32 10.62 5.51
CA ILE A 16 33.33 9.56 5.23
C ILE A 16 32.48 9.29 6.47
N ALA A 17 33.09 9.15 7.65
CA ALA A 17 32.34 8.93 8.88
C ALA A 17 31.36 10.08 9.17
N LEU A 18 31.81 11.33 9.00
CA LEU A 18 30.97 12.53 9.18
C LEU A 18 29.83 12.62 8.17
N LEU A 19 29.98 12.07 6.97
CA LEU A 19 28.92 11.99 5.95
C LEU A 19 27.95 10.83 6.23
N LEU A 20 28.46 9.67 6.64
CA LEU A 20 27.67 8.46 6.88
C LEU A 20 26.72 8.63 8.07
N ILE A 21 27.18 9.23 9.17
CA ILE A 21 26.33 9.38 10.38
C ILE A 21 25.04 10.14 10.08
N PRO A 22 25.04 11.37 9.54
CA PRO A 22 23.79 12.08 9.25
C PRO A 22 22.95 11.36 8.17
N THR A 23 23.60 10.71 7.20
CA THR A 23 22.87 9.93 6.18
C THR A 23 22.10 8.77 6.82
N MET A 24 22.73 7.99 7.69
CA MET A 24 22.08 6.88 8.40
C MET A 24 20.99 7.37 9.35
N ILE A 25 21.18 8.48 10.05
CA ILE A 25 20.15 9.10 10.89
C ILE A 25 18.94 9.48 10.03
N ARG A 26 19.15 10.12 8.87
CA ARG A 26 18.08 10.51 7.94
C ARG A 26 17.30 9.30 7.40
N LEU A 27 18.02 8.21 7.06
CA LEU A 27 17.39 6.96 6.62
C LEU A 27 16.56 6.33 7.76
N GLY A 28 17.03 6.35 8.99
CA GLY A 28 16.28 5.90 10.15
C GLY A 28 15.01 6.72 10.38
N ILE A 29 15.09 8.06 10.27
CA ILE A 29 13.92 8.96 10.36
C ILE A 29 12.93 8.67 9.23
N TRP A 30 13.41 8.46 8.01
CA TRP A 30 12.56 8.11 6.87
C TRP A 30 11.82 6.79 7.08
N GLN A 31 12.50 5.76 7.62
CA GLN A 31 11.86 4.48 7.97
C GLN A 31 10.83 4.65 9.09
N LYS A 32 11.10 5.51 10.09
CA LYS A 32 10.14 5.84 11.14
C LYS A 32 8.86 6.42 10.56
N HIS A 33 8.95 7.40 9.66
CA HIS A 33 7.79 7.99 9.00
C HIS A 33 6.99 6.95 8.20
N ARG A 34 7.66 6.06 7.48
CA ARG A 34 6.98 4.98 6.76
C ARG A 34 6.27 4.02 7.70
N TYR A 35 6.89 3.68 8.82
CA TYR A 35 6.26 2.87 9.86
C TYR A 35 4.99 3.53 10.41
N GLU A 36 5.08 4.80 10.80
CA GLU A 36 3.95 5.56 11.35
C GLU A 36 2.78 5.68 10.37
N MET A 37 3.06 5.98 9.10
CA MET A 37 2.04 6.06 8.06
C MET A 37 1.34 4.71 7.81
N ARG A 38 2.11 3.62 7.75
CA ARG A 38 1.56 2.27 7.54
C ARG A 38 0.73 1.81 8.74
N THR A 39 1.21 2.04 9.95
CA THR A 39 0.47 1.72 11.17
C THR A 39 -0.84 2.49 11.23
N ALA A 40 -0.81 3.80 11.02
CA ALA A 40 -2.01 4.63 11.02
C ALA A 40 -3.03 4.17 9.93
N ARG A 41 -2.55 3.79 8.75
CA ARG A 41 -3.41 3.24 7.71
C ARG A 41 -4.01 1.89 8.12
N ASN A 42 -3.20 0.99 8.68
CA ASN A 42 -3.67 -0.33 9.15
C ASN A 42 -4.74 -0.17 10.23
N ASP A 43 -4.54 0.76 11.17
CA ASP A 43 -5.49 1.06 12.24
C ASP A 43 -6.81 1.61 11.70
N LEU A 44 -6.75 2.53 10.71
CA LEU A 44 -7.94 3.04 10.04
C LEU A 44 -8.71 1.93 9.32
N VAL A 45 -8.02 1.09 8.55
CA VAL A 45 -8.64 -0.03 7.84
C VAL A 45 -9.25 -1.02 8.82
N SER A 46 -8.50 -1.43 9.84
CA SER A 46 -8.98 -2.37 10.85
C SER A 46 -10.19 -1.83 11.60
N SER A 47 -10.15 -0.58 12.04
CA SER A 47 -11.26 0.08 12.73
C SER A 47 -12.51 0.17 11.83
N ALA A 48 -12.33 0.46 10.54
CA ALA A 48 -13.43 0.56 9.58
C ALA A 48 -14.08 -0.81 9.30
N LEU A 49 -13.29 -1.88 9.20
CA LEU A 49 -13.77 -3.24 8.95
C LEU A 49 -14.54 -3.81 10.15
N HIS A 50 -14.10 -3.50 11.38
CA HIS A 50 -14.70 -4.01 12.62
C HIS A 50 -15.83 -3.13 13.16
N ALA A 51 -16.07 -1.96 12.56
CA ALA A 51 -17.16 -1.09 12.97
C ALA A 51 -18.54 -1.71 12.66
N GLU A 52 -19.53 -1.42 13.51
CA GLU A 52 -20.92 -1.81 13.27
C GLU A 52 -21.38 -1.41 11.86
N PRO A 53 -22.00 -2.35 11.12
CA PRO A 53 -22.56 -2.06 9.81
C PRO A 53 -23.62 -0.97 9.87
N VAL A 54 -23.58 -0.01 8.96
CA VAL A 54 -24.58 1.05 8.85
C VAL A 54 -25.22 1.06 7.46
N PRO A 55 -26.46 1.53 7.31
CA PRO A 55 -27.05 1.75 5.98
C PRO A 55 -26.13 2.64 5.13
N VAL A 56 -25.92 2.27 3.85
CA VAL A 56 -25.01 3.00 2.95
C VAL A 56 -25.39 4.46 2.80
N GLU A 57 -26.68 4.79 2.88
CA GLU A 57 -27.21 6.15 2.78
C GLU A 57 -26.77 7.09 3.91
N ARG A 58 -26.21 6.54 5.00
CA ARG A 58 -25.62 7.34 6.09
C ARG A 58 -24.24 7.85 5.78
N LEU A 59 -23.50 7.16 4.90
CA LEU A 59 -22.11 7.49 4.57
C LEU A 59 -21.97 7.98 3.13
N ALA A 60 -22.89 7.62 2.24
CA ALA A 60 -22.83 7.97 0.83
C ALA A 60 -24.08 8.74 0.41
N SER A 61 -23.89 9.81 -0.35
CA SER A 61 -24.95 10.60 -0.99
C SER A 61 -24.53 11.00 -2.40
N PRO A 62 -25.46 11.37 -3.28
CA PRO A 62 -25.10 11.80 -4.64
C PRO A 62 -24.11 12.98 -4.61
N GLY A 63 -23.02 12.86 -5.38
CA GLY A 63 -21.94 13.85 -5.43
C GLY A 63 -21.05 13.90 -4.19
N HIS A 64 -21.26 13.05 -3.19
CA HIS A 64 -20.39 12.94 -2.02
C HIS A 64 -19.13 12.11 -2.35
N ALA A 65 -17.96 12.70 -2.15
CA ALA A 65 -16.70 11.98 -2.25
C ALA A 65 -16.43 11.21 -0.94
N VAL A 66 -16.43 9.89 -1.00
CA VAL A 66 -16.12 9.02 0.16
C VAL A 66 -14.75 9.37 0.72
N THR A 67 -14.70 9.78 1.99
CA THR A 67 -13.49 10.19 2.69
C THR A 67 -12.63 9.01 3.13
N SER A 68 -11.39 9.28 3.55
CA SER A 68 -10.48 8.24 4.07
C SER A 68 -11.01 7.52 5.32
N THR A 69 -11.82 8.19 6.14
CA THR A 69 -12.44 7.65 7.35
C THR A 69 -13.71 6.84 7.06
N GLU A 70 -14.37 7.09 5.94
CA GLU A 70 -15.54 6.33 5.48
C GLU A 70 -15.15 5.10 4.64
N LYS A 71 -13.98 5.19 4.00
CA LYS A 71 -13.44 4.10 3.18
C LYS A 71 -13.24 2.83 4.03
N TYR A 72 -13.65 1.69 3.47
CA TYR A 72 -13.66 0.37 4.11
C TYR A 72 -14.68 0.18 5.23
N ARG A 73 -15.48 1.22 5.60
CA ARG A 73 -16.60 1.05 6.54
C ARG A 73 -17.56 -0.01 6.01
N THR A 74 -17.93 -0.92 6.89
CA THR A 74 -18.94 -1.93 6.59
C THR A 74 -20.31 -1.27 6.48
N VAL A 75 -20.96 -1.45 5.33
CA VAL A 75 -22.27 -0.91 5.03
C VAL A 75 -23.27 -2.01 4.65
N THR A 76 -24.54 -1.72 4.83
CA THR A 76 -25.65 -2.53 4.33
C THR A 76 -26.45 -1.74 3.30
N ALA A 77 -27.00 -2.43 2.31
CA ALA A 77 -27.90 -1.84 1.33
C ALA A 77 -29.03 -2.82 1.05
N THR A 78 -30.25 -2.31 0.97
CA THR A 78 -31.47 -3.13 0.65
C THR A 78 -32.10 -2.64 -0.63
N GLY A 79 -32.25 -3.54 -1.61
CA GLY A 79 -32.72 -3.16 -2.93
C GLY A 79 -32.76 -4.33 -3.91
N THR A 80 -32.58 -4.03 -5.20
CA THR A 80 -32.62 -5.01 -6.29
C THR A 80 -31.46 -4.76 -7.25
N PHE A 81 -30.81 -5.81 -7.70
CA PHE A 81 -29.73 -5.72 -8.72
C PHE A 81 -30.31 -5.42 -10.10
N ASP A 82 -29.76 -4.44 -10.80
CA ASP A 82 -30.07 -4.15 -12.20
C ASP A 82 -29.06 -4.84 -13.13
N THR A 83 -29.31 -6.10 -13.41
CA THR A 83 -28.43 -6.92 -14.25
C THR A 83 -28.45 -6.51 -15.73
N ALA A 84 -29.48 -5.79 -16.18
CA ALA A 84 -29.52 -5.29 -17.54
C ALA A 84 -28.45 -4.23 -17.81
N ARG A 85 -28.05 -3.49 -16.80
CA ARG A 85 -27.03 -2.44 -16.86
C ARG A 85 -25.72 -2.83 -16.16
N GLU A 86 -25.50 -4.14 -15.97
CA GLU A 86 -24.28 -4.68 -15.40
C GLU A 86 -23.08 -4.46 -16.34
N GLU A 87 -21.95 -4.06 -15.79
CA GLU A 87 -20.70 -3.81 -16.48
C GLU A 87 -19.54 -4.64 -15.89
N VAL A 88 -18.43 -4.75 -16.59
CA VAL A 88 -17.19 -5.33 -16.07
C VAL A 88 -16.07 -4.33 -16.07
N VAL A 89 -15.30 -4.34 -14.98
CA VAL A 89 -14.13 -3.50 -14.80
C VAL A 89 -12.90 -4.30 -15.18
N ARG A 90 -12.15 -3.81 -16.15
CA ARG A 90 -11.01 -4.51 -16.77
C ARG A 90 -9.75 -4.45 -15.92
N ARG A 91 -8.82 -5.37 -16.23
CA ARG A 91 -7.48 -5.43 -15.64
C ARG A 91 -7.52 -5.51 -14.12
N ARG A 92 -8.34 -6.43 -13.63
CA ARG A 92 -8.42 -6.76 -12.21
C ARG A 92 -7.79 -8.13 -11.96
N THR A 93 -7.06 -8.24 -10.87
CA THR A 93 -6.47 -9.51 -10.44
C THR A 93 -7.20 -10.03 -9.21
N ASN A 94 -7.23 -11.36 -9.06
CA ASN A 94 -7.67 -12.03 -7.83
C ASN A 94 -6.50 -12.17 -6.85
N SER A 95 -6.70 -12.94 -5.77
CA SER A 95 -5.69 -13.24 -4.76
C SER A 95 -4.50 -14.04 -5.29
N ASP A 96 -4.68 -14.77 -6.40
CA ASP A 96 -3.67 -15.61 -7.03
C ASP A 96 -2.96 -14.90 -8.20
N ASP A 97 -3.10 -13.56 -8.30
CA ASP A 97 -2.57 -12.71 -9.37
C ASP A 97 -3.08 -13.06 -10.79
N GLU A 98 -4.18 -13.79 -10.90
CA GLU A 98 -4.80 -14.07 -12.17
C GLU A 98 -5.57 -12.86 -12.69
N VAL A 99 -5.36 -12.55 -13.99
CA VAL A 99 -6.02 -11.39 -14.62
C VAL A 99 -7.45 -11.71 -15.03
N GLY A 100 -8.37 -10.85 -14.63
CA GLY A 100 -9.78 -10.96 -14.92
C GLY A 100 -10.53 -9.64 -14.89
N PHE A 101 -11.78 -9.70 -14.46
CA PHE A 101 -12.69 -8.57 -14.38
C PHE A 101 -13.33 -8.50 -13.00
N HIS A 102 -13.57 -7.28 -12.49
CA HIS A 102 -14.57 -7.10 -11.45
C HIS A 102 -15.96 -6.95 -12.07
N VAL A 103 -16.95 -7.52 -11.44
CA VAL A 103 -18.36 -7.42 -11.86
C VAL A 103 -18.99 -6.23 -11.17
N LEU A 104 -19.36 -5.21 -11.92
CA LEU A 104 -19.99 -4.00 -11.44
C LEU A 104 -21.47 -4.01 -11.80
N THR A 105 -22.34 -4.12 -10.80
CA THR A 105 -23.78 -4.15 -11.00
C THR A 105 -24.44 -2.97 -10.29
N PRO A 106 -25.23 -2.12 -10.96
CA PRO A 106 -26.04 -1.12 -10.30
C PRO A 106 -27.06 -1.79 -9.36
N PHE A 107 -27.19 -1.26 -8.16
CA PHE A 107 -28.14 -1.76 -7.16
C PHE A 107 -29.14 -0.66 -6.80
N VAL A 108 -30.39 -0.90 -7.17
CA VAL A 108 -31.51 0.05 -6.98
C VAL A 108 -32.02 -0.10 -5.56
N LEU A 109 -31.79 0.93 -4.75
CA LEU A 109 -32.24 1.01 -3.36
C LEU A 109 -33.78 1.17 -3.26
N THR A 110 -34.31 0.97 -2.07
CA THR A 110 -35.74 1.06 -1.82
C THR A 110 -36.32 2.47 -2.01
N ASP A 111 -35.48 3.51 -1.96
CA ASP A 111 -35.86 4.90 -2.23
C ASP A 111 -35.67 5.31 -3.70
N GLY A 112 -35.30 4.38 -4.57
CA GLY A 112 -35.11 4.60 -6.01
C GLY A 112 -33.73 5.13 -6.40
N LYS A 113 -32.88 5.46 -5.43
CA LYS A 113 -31.46 5.79 -5.72
C LYS A 113 -30.69 4.53 -6.09
N VAL A 114 -29.53 4.73 -6.69
CA VAL A 114 -28.65 3.63 -7.09
C VAL A 114 -27.35 3.70 -6.31
N VAL A 115 -26.84 2.56 -5.88
CA VAL A 115 -25.45 2.40 -5.45
C VAL A 115 -24.76 1.39 -6.36
N LEU A 116 -23.51 1.65 -6.71
CA LEU A 116 -22.70 0.71 -7.49
C LEU A 116 -22.22 -0.43 -6.58
N VAL A 117 -22.33 -1.67 -7.04
CA VAL A 117 -21.90 -2.84 -6.30
C VAL A 117 -20.90 -3.63 -7.12
N ASN A 118 -19.68 -3.71 -6.61
CA ASN A 118 -18.69 -4.65 -7.09
C ASN A 118 -18.97 -6.00 -6.43
N ARG A 119 -19.50 -6.94 -7.23
CA ARG A 119 -19.93 -8.26 -6.77
C ARG A 119 -18.79 -9.26 -6.59
N GLY A 120 -17.58 -8.91 -7.07
CA GLY A 120 -16.41 -9.77 -7.00
C GLY A 120 -15.70 -9.89 -8.35
N TRP A 121 -14.78 -10.84 -8.41
CA TRP A 121 -13.91 -11.09 -9.57
C TRP A 121 -14.37 -12.31 -10.36
N ILE A 122 -14.16 -12.24 -11.68
CA ILE A 122 -14.35 -13.36 -12.61
C ILE A 122 -13.15 -13.46 -13.55
N PRO A 123 -12.75 -14.68 -13.99
CA PRO A 123 -11.63 -14.85 -14.90
C PRO A 123 -11.90 -14.29 -16.29
N ALA A 124 -10.84 -13.77 -16.93
CA ALA A 124 -10.88 -13.35 -18.33
C ALA A 124 -10.71 -14.56 -19.25
N ASN A 125 -11.74 -15.38 -19.38
CA ASN A 125 -11.72 -16.54 -20.26
C ASN A 125 -11.89 -16.12 -21.72
N GLY A 126 -10.83 -16.24 -22.53
CA GLY A 126 -10.87 -15.99 -23.97
C GLY A 126 -10.60 -14.54 -24.39
N ALA A 127 -11.30 -14.08 -25.42
CA ALA A 127 -11.10 -12.74 -25.98
C ALA A 127 -11.61 -11.65 -25.02
N GLN A 128 -10.71 -10.83 -24.53
CA GLN A 128 -11.05 -9.72 -23.61
C GLN A 128 -11.96 -8.63 -24.24
N THR A 129 -12.25 -8.75 -25.52
CA THR A 129 -13.17 -7.86 -26.26
C THR A 129 -14.63 -8.31 -26.18
N THR A 130 -14.88 -9.57 -25.80
CA THR A 130 -16.23 -10.11 -25.65
C THR A 130 -16.69 -9.93 -24.20
N PHE A 131 -17.97 -9.55 -24.02
CA PHE A 131 -18.55 -9.46 -22.69
C PHE A 131 -18.64 -10.86 -22.06
N PRO A 132 -18.08 -11.07 -20.86
CA PRO A 132 -18.05 -12.39 -20.25
C PRO A 132 -19.45 -12.84 -19.80
N LYS A 133 -19.61 -14.16 -19.66
CA LYS A 133 -20.80 -14.71 -18.98
C LYS A 133 -20.67 -14.47 -17.49
N ILE A 134 -21.58 -13.69 -16.93
CA ILE A 134 -21.59 -13.34 -15.51
C ILE A 134 -22.67 -14.16 -14.81
N PRO A 135 -22.35 -14.81 -13.69
CA PRO A 135 -23.35 -15.49 -12.85
C PRO A 135 -24.39 -14.51 -12.30
N ALA A 136 -25.67 -14.89 -12.41
CA ALA A 136 -26.75 -14.03 -11.97
C ALA A 136 -26.73 -13.80 -10.45
N PRO A 137 -26.99 -12.56 -9.96
CA PRO A 137 -27.18 -12.31 -8.54
C PRO A 137 -28.51 -12.88 -8.04
N PRO A 138 -28.75 -12.90 -6.72
CA PRO A 138 -30.03 -13.24 -6.17
C PRO A 138 -31.12 -12.34 -6.76
N ALA A 139 -32.26 -12.97 -7.12
CA ALA A 139 -33.42 -12.26 -7.70
C ALA A 139 -34.26 -11.55 -6.64
N GLY A 140 -34.91 -10.47 -7.03
CA GLY A 140 -35.85 -9.72 -6.18
C GLY A 140 -35.15 -8.80 -5.18
N LYS A 141 -35.88 -8.38 -4.16
CA LYS A 141 -35.40 -7.49 -3.12
C LYS A 141 -34.52 -8.26 -2.14
N VAL A 142 -33.26 -7.83 -2.01
CA VAL A 142 -32.24 -8.44 -1.13
C VAL A 142 -31.55 -7.39 -0.28
N THR A 143 -31.00 -7.82 0.84
CA THR A 143 -30.09 -7.01 1.63
C THR A 143 -28.67 -7.54 1.43
N ILE A 144 -27.77 -6.67 0.99
CA ILE A 144 -26.35 -6.95 0.84
C ILE A 144 -25.56 -6.27 1.95
N LYS A 145 -24.37 -6.82 2.23
CA LYS A 145 -23.37 -6.22 3.10
C LYS A 145 -22.06 -6.12 2.33
N GLY A 146 -21.31 -5.07 2.57
CA GLY A 146 -20.03 -4.90 1.91
C GLY A 146 -19.23 -3.75 2.50
N ARG A 147 -18.07 -3.49 1.89
CA ARG A 147 -17.19 -2.38 2.26
C ARG A 147 -17.43 -1.19 1.35
N LEU A 148 -17.60 0.00 1.93
CA LEU A 148 -17.70 1.23 1.16
C LEU A 148 -16.33 1.59 0.59
N LYS A 149 -16.27 1.91 -0.69
CA LYS A 149 -15.08 2.33 -1.42
C LYS A 149 -15.30 3.68 -2.07
N ALA A 150 -14.25 4.47 -2.14
CA ALA A 150 -14.26 5.72 -2.90
C ALA A 150 -14.24 5.45 -4.39
N ASP A 151 -14.77 6.38 -5.18
CA ASP A 151 -14.63 6.39 -6.63
C ASP A 151 -13.17 6.24 -7.06
N GLU A 152 -12.95 5.48 -8.11
CA GLU A 152 -11.64 5.32 -8.71
C GLU A 152 -11.36 6.46 -9.67
N THR A 153 -10.16 7.00 -9.60
CA THR A 153 -9.63 7.99 -10.53
C THR A 153 -8.25 7.58 -11.00
N THR A 154 -7.84 8.04 -12.18
CA THR A 154 -6.48 7.82 -12.68
C THR A 154 -5.43 8.33 -11.70
N ALA A 155 -5.67 9.47 -11.04
CA ALA A 155 -4.75 10.04 -10.07
C ALA A 155 -4.56 9.17 -8.82
N ALA A 156 -5.64 8.52 -8.34
CA ALA A 156 -5.59 7.70 -7.13
C ALA A 156 -5.14 6.25 -7.39
N SER A 157 -5.52 5.69 -8.55
CA SER A 157 -5.26 4.28 -8.89
C SER A 157 -4.04 4.07 -9.80
N GLY A 158 -3.57 5.11 -10.52
CA GLY A 158 -2.59 4.99 -11.59
C GLY A 158 -3.12 4.32 -12.85
N ILE A 159 -4.36 3.84 -12.85
CA ILE A 159 -5.00 3.18 -13.99
C ILE A 159 -5.46 4.25 -14.98
N LYS A 160 -4.98 4.17 -16.21
CA LYS A 160 -5.39 5.08 -17.27
C LYS A 160 -6.71 4.64 -17.89
N GLU A 161 -7.60 5.59 -18.13
CA GLU A 161 -8.78 5.34 -18.96
C GLU A 161 -8.38 5.06 -20.40
N ILE A 162 -9.08 4.11 -21.02
CA ILE A 162 -8.89 3.71 -22.40
C ILE A 162 -10.17 4.10 -23.17
N LYS A 163 -10.02 4.88 -24.23
CA LYS A 163 -11.15 5.20 -25.13
C LYS A 163 -11.46 4.03 -26.05
N GLY A 164 -12.73 3.88 -26.44
CA GLY A 164 -13.15 2.84 -27.40
C GLY A 164 -13.15 1.43 -26.80
N LEU A 165 -13.39 1.30 -25.51
CA LEU A 165 -13.64 0.01 -24.90
C LEU A 165 -14.90 -0.64 -25.50
N PRO A 166 -14.97 -1.99 -25.52
CA PRO A 166 -16.19 -2.69 -25.85
C PRO A 166 -17.35 -2.27 -24.93
N ASP A 167 -18.56 -2.44 -25.42
CA ASP A 167 -19.77 -2.12 -24.65
C ASP A 167 -19.76 -2.82 -23.29
N ARG A 168 -20.28 -2.11 -22.27
CA ARG A 168 -20.39 -2.59 -20.89
C ARG A 168 -19.04 -2.95 -20.23
N GLN A 169 -17.93 -2.37 -20.71
CA GLN A 169 -16.60 -2.54 -20.15
C GLN A 169 -16.01 -1.17 -19.76
N VAL A 170 -15.49 -1.07 -18.54
CA VAL A 170 -14.88 0.15 -18.00
C VAL A 170 -13.50 -0.14 -17.41
N MET A 171 -12.68 0.89 -17.25
CA MET A 171 -11.38 0.79 -16.56
C MET A 171 -11.47 1.15 -15.07
N LEU A 172 -12.35 2.08 -14.73
CA LEU A 172 -12.49 2.66 -13.40
C LEU A 172 -13.94 2.60 -12.93
N ILE A 173 -14.15 2.46 -11.63
CA ILE A 173 -15.48 2.55 -11.01
C ILE A 173 -15.65 4.01 -10.57
N ASN A 174 -16.54 4.73 -11.24
CA ASN A 174 -16.82 6.13 -10.95
C ASN A 174 -18.32 6.41 -10.91
N SER A 175 -18.82 6.82 -9.76
CA SER A 175 -20.25 7.03 -9.51
C SER A 175 -20.87 8.15 -10.35
N GLU A 176 -20.13 9.25 -10.58
CA GLU A 176 -20.62 10.36 -11.40
C GLU A 176 -20.72 9.99 -12.89
N GLU A 177 -19.78 9.22 -13.40
CA GLU A 177 -19.83 8.72 -14.76
C GLU A 177 -20.99 7.76 -14.93
N GLN A 178 -21.19 6.86 -13.97
CA GLN A 178 -22.31 5.93 -13.95
C GLN A 178 -23.65 6.65 -13.82
N ALA A 179 -23.76 7.71 -13.03
CA ALA A 179 -24.97 8.52 -12.95
C ALA A 179 -25.36 9.10 -14.32
N ARG A 180 -24.40 9.59 -15.08
CA ARG A 180 -24.63 10.09 -16.45
C ARG A 180 -25.08 8.98 -17.42
N ARG A 181 -24.44 7.80 -17.36
CA ARG A 181 -24.77 6.65 -18.23
C ARG A 181 -26.13 6.05 -17.90
N LEU A 182 -26.45 5.93 -16.62
CA LEU A 182 -27.70 5.33 -16.15
C LEU A 182 -28.91 6.29 -16.24
N GLY A 183 -28.65 7.62 -16.30
CA GLY A 183 -29.69 8.64 -16.17
C GLY A 183 -30.38 8.57 -14.81
N ALA A 184 -29.67 8.20 -13.75
CA ALA A 184 -30.20 7.93 -12.42
C ALA A 184 -29.39 8.65 -11.33
N THR A 185 -30.00 8.82 -10.16
CA THR A 185 -29.33 9.36 -8.99
C THR A 185 -28.48 8.27 -8.35
N VAL A 186 -27.14 8.37 -8.50
CA VAL A 186 -26.17 7.40 -7.96
C VAL A 186 -25.50 7.97 -6.73
N LEU A 187 -25.37 7.16 -5.69
CA LEU A 187 -24.62 7.50 -4.47
C LEU A 187 -23.11 7.52 -4.79
N GLY A 188 -22.36 8.39 -4.13
CA GLY A 188 -20.92 8.50 -4.29
C GLY A 188 -20.17 7.26 -3.81
N GLY A 189 -19.15 6.85 -4.56
CA GLY A 189 -18.41 5.62 -4.30
C GLY A 189 -19.14 4.35 -4.72
N TYR A 190 -18.69 3.22 -4.18
CA TYR A 190 -19.28 1.91 -4.47
C TYR A 190 -19.12 0.95 -3.30
N ILE A 191 -19.89 -0.14 -3.31
CA ILE A 191 -19.81 -1.22 -2.32
C ILE A 191 -19.02 -2.39 -2.91
N GLU A 192 -17.96 -2.84 -2.25
CA GLU A 192 -17.39 -4.18 -2.47
C GLU A 192 -18.20 -5.17 -1.65
N GLN A 193 -18.95 -6.04 -2.33
CA GLN A 193 -19.85 -6.98 -1.68
C GLN A 193 -19.07 -8.04 -0.87
N THR A 194 -19.47 -8.25 0.38
CA THR A 194 -18.93 -9.30 1.25
C THR A 194 -20.01 -10.30 1.72
N ALA A 195 -21.27 -9.93 1.63
CA ALA A 195 -22.39 -10.83 1.90
C ALA A 195 -23.60 -10.52 0.98
N PRO A 196 -24.39 -11.55 0.61
CA PRO A 196 -24.18 -12.95 0.93
C PRO A 196 -22.86 -13.49 0.37
N GLU A 197 -22.29 -14.48 1.06
CA GLU A 197 -21.06 -15.15 0.59
C GLU A 197 -21.25 -15.78 -0.80
N ALA A 198 -20.18 -15.74 -1.59
CA ALA A 198 -20.13 -16.36 -2.90
C ALA A 198 -20.42 -17.88 -2.79
N LYS A 199 -21.31 -18.41 -3.61
CA LYS A 199 -21.63 -19.84 -3.66
C LYS A 199 -21.59 -20.33 -5.10
N GLY A 200 -21.01 -21.50 -5.29
CA GLY A 200 -20.94 -22.12 -6.62
C GLY A 200 -20.26 -21.22 -7.65
N ASP A 201 -20.94 -20.94 -8.74
CA ASP A 201 -20.41 -20.14 -9.86
C ASP A 201 -20.42 -18.61 -9.60
N SER A 202 -20.73 -18.15 -8.38
CA SER A 202 -20.73 -16.71 -8.07
C SER A 202 -19.34 -16.09 -8.32
N PRO A 203 -19.26 -14.77 -8.64
CA PRO A 203 -17.98 -14.09 -8.69
C PRO A 203 -17.18 -14.28 -7.40
N GLU A 204 -15.87 -14.50 -7.52
CA GLU A 204 -14.97 -14.63 -6.37
C GLU A 204 -14.98 -13.35 -5.54
N GLN A 205 -15.17 -13.47 -4.24
CA GLN A 205 -15.16 -12.30 -3.36
C GLN A 205 -13.79 -11.66 -3.31
N ILE A 206 -13.77 -10.33 -3.31
CA ILE A 206 -12.53 -9.57 -3.16
C ILE A 206 -12.06 -9.70 -1.71
N SER A 207 -10.82 -10.13 -1.56
CA SER A 207 -10.17 -10.30 -0.27
C SER A 207 -10.18 -9.01 0.55
N ASP A 208 -10.12 -9.13 1.87
CA ASP A 208 -9.96 -7.98 2.74
C ASP A 208 -8.66 -7.22 2.40
N PRO A 209 -8.67 -5.90 2.49
CA PRO A 209 -7.45 -5.14 2.30
C PRO A 209 -6.41 -5.61 3.31
N GLY A 210 -5.28 -6.15 2.80
CA GLY A 210 -4.19 -6.63 3.64
C GLY A 210 -3.59 -5.51 4.49
N SER A 211 -2.99 -5.89 5.62
CA SER A 211 -2.16 -4.99 6.40
C SER A 211 -0.84 -4.73 5.67
N GLU A 212 -0.37 -3.49 5.68
CA GLU A 212 0.97 -3.18 5.20
C GLU A 212 2.02 -3.61 6.22
N ASP A 213 3.20 -4.07 5.74
CA ASP A 213 4.32 -4.52 6.59
C ASP A 213 4.97 -3.36 7.37
N ALA A 214 4.26 -2.84 8.37
CA ALA A 214 4.79 -1.82 9.27
C ALA A 214 5.97 -2.34 10.11
N PRO A 215 5.96 -3.55 10.72
CA PRO A 215 7.06 -4.06 11.54
C PRO A 215 8.41 -4.08 10.83
N LEU A 216 8.44 -4.35 9.52
CA LEU A 216 9.67 -4.35 8.73
C LEU A 216 10.35 -2.97 8.73
N ASN A 217 9.57 -1.90 8.58
CA ASN A 217 10.11 -0.53 8.61
C ASN A 217 10.67 -0.17 9.98
N TYR A 218 10.04 -0.66 11.07
CA TYR A 218 10.53 -0.48 12.43
C TYR A 218 11.90 -1.15 12.62
N ALA A 219 12.06 -2.39 12.15
CA ALA A 219 13.34 -3.10 12.20
C ALA A 219 14.45 -2.35 11.44
N TYR A 220 14.16 -1.88 10.22
CA TYR A 220 15.11 -1.07 9.45
C TYR A 220 15.44 0.28 10.13
N MET A 221 14.48 0.93 10.77
CA MET A 221 14.73 2.15 11.54
C MET A 221 15.79 1.90 12.63
N ILE A 222 15.62 0.85 13.43
CA ILE A 222 16.57 0.47 14.48
C ILE A 222 17.94 0.15 13.85
N GLN A 223 17.97 -0.63 12.77
CA GLN A 223 19.20 -1.00 12.08
C GLN A 223 19.99 0.23 11.63
N TRP A 224 19.34 1.22 11.02
CA TRP A 224 20.02 2.44 10.58
C TRP A 224 20.61 3.24 11.74
N TRP A 225 19.90 3.33 12.86
CA TRP A 225 20.40 4.02 14.05
C TRP A 225 21.53 3.28 14.74
N LEU A 226 21.49 1.95 14.76
CA LEU A 226 22.62 1.14 15.24
C LEU A 226 23.85 1.33 14.37
N PHE A 227 23.70 1.39 13.06
CA PHE A 227 24.81 1.68 12.16
C PHE A 227 25.36 3.10 12.39
N ALA A 228 24.50 4.10 12.55
CA ALA A 228 24.92 5.46 12.87
C ALA A 228 25.72 5.53 14.19
N ALA A 229 25.33 4.76 15.20
CA ALA A 229 26.07 4.64 16.47
C ALA A 229 27.35 3.82 16.32
N GLY A 230 27.38 2.82 15.44
CA GLY A 230 28.54 1.98 15.19
C GLY A 230 29.70 2.70 14.51
N VAL A 231 29.41 3.68 13.64
CA VAL A 231 30.46 4.44 12.90
C VAL A 231 31.44 5.14 13.83
N PRO A 232 31.03 5.98 14.82
CA PRO A 232 31.96 6.63 15.72
C PRO A 232 32.72 5.64 16.61
N VAL A 233 32.09 4.53 17.01
CA VAL A 233 32.74 3.47 17.78
C VAL A 233 33.83 2.80 16.93
N GLY A 234 33.50 2.41 15.69
CA GLY A 234 34.47 1.82 14.77
C GLY A 234 35.64 2.77 14.48
N TRP A 235 35.34 4.05 14.22
CA TRP A 235 36.38 5.07 14.02
C TRP A 235 37.28 5.19 15.25
N TRP A 236 36.71 5.24 16.45
CA TRP A 236 37.51 5.30 17.70
C TRP A 236 38.39 4.07 17.88
N VAL A 237 37.88 2.86 17.62
CA VAL A 237 38.67 1.62 17.69
C VAL A 237 39.83 1.65 16.72
N LEU A 238 39.60 2.10 15.48
CA LEU A 238 40.67 2.24 14.47
C LEU A 238 41.75 3.24 14.90
N VAL A 239 41.36 4.41 15.42
CA VAL A 239 42.28 5.41 15.95
C VAL A 239 43.14 4.83 17.09
N ARG A 240 42.50 4.09 17.99
CA ARG A 240 43.18 3.48 19.14
C ARG A 240 44.16 2.40 18.71
N ARG A 241 43.78 1.59 17.72
CA ARG A 241 44.67 0.57 17.12
C ARG A 241 45.88 1.20 16.44
N GLU A 242 45.68 2.14 15.54
CA GLU A 242 46.73 2.84 14.82
C GLU A 242 47.73 3.51 15.78
N ARG A 243 47.24 4.09 16.86
CA ARG A 243 48.12 4.67 17.89
C ARG A 243 49.01 3.62 18.53
N ARG A 244 48.48 2.47 18.89
CA ARG A 244 49.25 1.35 19.47
C ARG A 244 50.29 0.82 18.51
N ASP A 245 49.90 0.58 17.25
CA ASP A 245 50.81 0.07 16.22
C ASP A 245 51.97 1.02 16.00
N ARG A 246 51.76 2.33 16.06
CA ARG A 246 52.85 3.35 15.97
C ARG A 246 53.71 3.42 17.21
N GLU A 247 53.13 3.28 18.40
CA GLU A 247 53.91 3.23 19.66
C GLU A 247 54.80 1.99 19.68
N GLU A 248 54.34 0.84 19.23
CA GLU A 248 55.14 -0.40 19.10
C GLU A 248 56.25 -0.28 18.04
N ALA A 249 55.94 0.33 16.87
CA ALA A 249 56.97 0.57 15.82
C ALA A 249 58.09 1.48 16.32
N ALA A 250 57.74 2.59 16.97
CA ALA A 250 58.74 3.51 17.53
C ALA A 250 59.60 2.86 18.65
N ALA A 251 59.01 1.97 19.45
CA ALA A 251 59.76 1.23 20.47
C ALA A 251 60.75 0.24 19.85
N ARG A 252 60.39 -0.42 18.73
CA ARG A 252 61.32 -1.33 18.00
C ARG A 252 62.49 -0.59 17.37
N GLU A 253 62.22 0.54 16.70
CA GLU A 253 63.28 1.40 16.12
C GLU A 253 64.31 1.83 17.20
N GLN A 254 63.84 2.25 18.37
CA GLN A 254 64.72 2.63 19.50
C GLN A 254 65.57 1.46 20.04
N THR A 255 65.01 0.22 20.00
CA THR A 255 65.73 -0.97 20.43
C THR A 255 66.79 -1.38 19.42
N GLU A 256 66.49 -1.29 18.11
CA GLU A 256 67.49 -1.56 17.04
C GLU A 256 68.62 -0.54 17.00
N GLU A 257 68.30 0.75 17.24
CA GLU A 257 69.36 1.79 17.35
C GLU A 257 70.30 1.65 18.59
N ALA A 258 69.74 1.00 19.67
CA ALA A 258 70.50 0.78 20.92
C ALA A 258 71.37 -0.48 20.91
N GLU A 259 71.20 -1.38 19.91
CA GLU A 259 72.06 -2.59 19.78
C GLU A 259 73.42 -2.25 19.10
N PRO A 260 74.55 -2.40 19.79
CA PRO A 260 75.85 -2.01 19.21
C PRO A 260 76.24 -2.92 18.06
N ALA A 261 76.75 -2.32 16.94
CA ALA A 261 77.19 -3.05 15.76
C ALA A 261 78.09 -4.20 16.14
N PRO A 262 77.96 -5.39 15.57
CA PRO A 262 78.86 -6.51 15.85
C PRO A 262 80.26 -6.14 15.40
N VAL A 263 81.21 -6.28 16.33
CA VAL A 263 82.64 -6.04 16.17
C VAL A 263 83.31 -7.11 15.27
#